data_d45d24f76870b65bd53a0c59940ed7b4
#
_entry.id   d45d24f76870b65bd53a0c59940ed7b4
#
_cell.length_a   1.000
_cell.length_b   1.000
_cell.length_c   1.000
_cell.angle_alpha   90.00
_cell.angle_beta   90.00
_cell.angle_gamma   90.00
#
_symmetry.space_group_name_H-M   'P 1'
#
loop_
_entity.id
_entity.type
_entity.pdbx_description
1 polymer ?
#
loop_
_entity_poly.entity_id
_entity_poly.type
_entity_poly.pdbx_seq_one_letter_code
_entity_poly.pdbx_strand_id
1 'polypeptide(L)'
;EYSKVKVLLDDIPDLVVFNKITVRQMIAIIHECDLVIDNDSSPSHVATAFGVPTIVLFSQAIKKIFRPYHQEKDQHFIFYNDVDCRECELTECDDRICLDFSSDEVYDRAVKMLSPEIK
;
A
#
# COMPACT_ATOMS: atom_id res chain seq x y z
N GLU A 1 -14.84 9.84 -1.98
CA GLU A 1 -13.66 9.08 -2.48
C GLU A 1 -13.95 8.35 -3.80
N TYR A 2 -15.08 7.64 -3.94
CA TYR A 2 -15.44 6.92 -5.17
C TYR A 2 -15.45 7.81 -6.42
N SER A 3 -15.90 9.08 -6.29
CA SER A 3 -15.90 10.03 -7.41
C SER A 3 -14.51 10.33 -7.97
N LYS A 4 -13.47 10.25 -7.14
CA LYS A 4 -12.07 10.45 -7.58
C LYS A 4 -11.54 9.25 -8.37
N VAL A 5 -11.99 8.06 -8.03
CA VAL A 5 -11.59 6.81 -8.70
C VAL A 5 -12.35 6.61 -10.01
N LYS A 6 -13.55 7.17 -10.13
CA LYS A 6 -14.37 7.02 -11.35
C LYS A 6 -13.66 7.47 -12.62
N VAL A 7 -12.85 8.52 -12.55
CA VAL A 7 -12.08 9.01 -13.70
C VAL A 7 -11.09 7.94 -14.20
N LEU A 8 -10.51 7.15 -13.30
CA LEU A 8 -9.56 6.09 -13.66
C LEU A 8 -10.24 4.90 -14.33
N LEU A 9 -11.54 4.66 -14.09
CA LEU A 9 -12.28 3.55 -14.70
C LEU A 9 -12.42 3.69 -16.21
N ASP A 10 -12.41 4.91 -16.73
CA ASP A 10 -12.52 5.18 -18.17
C ASP A 10 -11.17 4.96 -18.87
N ASP A 11 -10.05 5.13 -18.16
CA ASP A 11 -8.69 5.05 -18.70
C ASP A 11 -8.05 3.67 -18.53
N ILE A 12 -8.53 2.86 -17.57
CA ILE A 12 -7.96 1.55 -17.25
C ILE A 12 -9.03 0.45 -17.39
N PRO A 13 -9.14 -0.21 -18.56
CA PRO A 13 -10.23 -1.13 -18.86
C PRO A 13 -10.38 -2.31 -17.90
N ASP A 14 -9.27 -2.79 -17.34
CA ASP A 14 -9.23 -3.96 -16.45
C ASP A 14 -9.33 -3.59 -14.96
N LEU A 15 -9.54 -2.29 -14.66
CA LEU A 15 -9.67 -1.81 -13.28
C LEU A 15 -11.01 -2.25 -12.68
N VAL A 16 -10.95 -3.01 -11.59
CA VAL A 16 -12.13 -3.39 -10.81
C VAL A 16 -12.16 -2.61 -9.50
N VAL A 17 -13.29 -1.94 -9.21
CA VAL A 17 -13.45 -1.14 -7.99
C VAL A 17 -14.45 -1.79 -7.04
N PHE A 18 -13.98 -2.14 -5.85
CA PHE A 18 -14.78 -2.65 -4.76
C PHE A 18 -15.10 -1.53 -3.77
N ASN A 19 -16.28 -0.96 -3.79
CA ASN A 19 -16.65 0.20 -2.96
C ASN A 19 -17.61 -0.11 -1.79
N LYS A 20 -18.16 -1.31 -1.73
CA LYS A 20 -19.10 -1.75 -0.70
C LYS A 20 -18.88 -3.22 -0.36
N ILE A 21 -17.73 -3.53 0.17
CA ILE A 21 -17.38 -4.88 0.59
C ILE A 21 -17.29 -4.97 2.11
N THR A 22 -17.60 -6.14 2.63
CA THR A 22 -17.36 -6.46 4.04
C THR A 22 -15.89 -6.72 4.30
N VAL A 23 -15.46 -6.63 5.55
CA VAL A 23 -14.09 -6.97 5.95
C VAL A 23 -13.72 -8.40 5.52
N ARG A 24 -14.64 -9.34 5.61
CA ARG A 24 -14.41 -10.73 5.17
C ARG A 24 -14.15 -10.83 3.67
N GLN A 25 -14.89 -10.09 2.86
CA GLN A 25 -14.67 -10.03 1.42
C GLN A 25 -13.33 -9.35 1.08
N MET A 26 -12.98 -8.27 1.77
CA MET A 26 -11.67 -7.63 1.63
C MET A 26 -10.53 -8.63 1.92
N ILE A 27 -10.62 -9.37 3.01
CA ILE A 27 -9.63 -10.39 3.38
C ILE A 27 -9.50 -11.44 2.29
N ALA A 28 -10.62 -11.93 1.74
CA ALA A 28 -10.61 -12.92 0.66
C ALA A 28 -9.96 -12.39 -0.63
N ILE A 29 -10.25 -11.14 -1.00
CA ILE A 29 -9.63 -10.49 -2.15
C ILE A 29 -8.12 -10.35 -1.94
N ILE A 30 -7.70 -9.87 -0.79
CA ILE A 30 -6.27 -9.70 -0.46
C ILE A 30 -5.53 -11.03 -0.57
N HIS A 31 -6.11 -12.11 -0.10
CA HIS A 31 -5.51 -13.45 -0.15
C HIS A 31 -5.20 -13.90 -1.58
N GLU A 32 -6.01 -13.50 -2.55
CA GLU A 32 -5.86 -13.85 -3.98
C GLU A 32 -4.99 -12.87 -4.78
N CYS A 33 -4.45 -11.83 -4.12
CA CYS A 33 -3.59 -10.85 -4.80
C CYS A 33 -2.15 -11.36 -4.94
N ASP A 34 -1.51 -11.06 -6.06
CA ASP A 34 -0.06 -11.26 -6.27
C ASP A 34 0.78 -10.16 -5.61
N LEU A 35 0.19 -8.98 -5.41
CA LEU A 35 0.80 -7.83 -4.76
C LEU A 35 -0.29 -6.93 -4.17
N VAL A 36 -0.05 -6.40 -2.98
CA VAL A 36 -0.88 -5.37 -2.36
C VAL A 36 -0.08 -4.09 -2.22
N ILE A 37 -0.64 -2.98 -2.70
CA ILE A 37 -0.10 -1.62 -2.48
C ILE A 37 -1.11 -0.89 -1.60
N ASP A 38 -0.68 -0.46 -0.44
CA ASP A 38 -1.57 0.14 0.57
C ASP A 38 -0.87 1.30 1.29
N ASN A 39 -1.65 2.17 1.90
CA ASN A 39 -1.13 3.06 2.92
C ASN A 39 -0.84 2.27 4.21
N ASP A 40 -0.39 2.92 5.26
CA ASP A 40 -0.19 2.31 6.59
C ASP A 40 -1.56 2.01 7.25
N SER A 41 -2.28 1.03 6.73
CA SER A 41 -3.64 0.69 7.14
C SER A 41 -3.90 -0.83 7.27
N SER A 42 -5.10 -1.21 7.62
CA SER A 42 -5.45 -2.61 7.90
C SER A 42 -5.17 -3.60 6.75
N PRO A 43 -5.40 -3.28 5.47
CA PRO A 43 -5.12 -4.20 4.38
C PRO A 43 -3.67 -4.66 4.32
N SER A 44 -2.70 -3.78 4.59
CA SER A 44 -1.28 -4.16 4.60
C SER A 44 -0.95 -5.19 5.69
N HIS A 45 -1.58 -5.08 6.85
CA HIS A 45 -1.42 -6.08 7.93
C HIS A 45 -2.03 -7.44 7.54
N VAL A 46 -3.19 -7.42 6.88
CA VAL A 46 -3.83 -8.64 6.37
C VAL A 46 -2.97 -9.31 5.32
N ALA A 47 -2.47 -8.53 4.34
CA ALA A 47 -1.61 -9.03 3.28
C ALA A 47 -0.35 -9.70 3.84
N THR A 48 0.32 -9.05 4.78
CA THR A 48 1.53 -9.61 5.41
C THR A 48 1.24 -10.86 6.24
N ALA A 49 0.07 -10.94 6.88
CA ALA A 49 -0.34 -12.14 7.63
C ALA A 49 -0.56 -13.37 6.72
N PHE A 50 -0.95 -13.16 5.47
CA PHE A 50 -1.08 -14.21 4.45
C PHE A 50 0.21 -14.45 3.64
N GLY A 51 1.26 -13.68 3.88
CA GLY A 51 2.49 -13.75 3.08
C GLY A 51 2.34 -13.19 1.66
N VAL A 52 1.31 -12.38 1.41
CA VAL A 52 1.13 -11.68 0.14
C VAL A 52 2.15 -10.56 0.03
N PRO A 53 2.91 -10.46 -1.07
CA PRO A 53 3.83 -9.35 -1.30
C PRO A 53 3.16 -8.00 -1.11
N THR A 54 3.82 -7.07 -0.41
CA THR A 54 3.16 -5.83 0.00
C THR A 54 4.09 -4.63 -0.14
N ILE A 55 3.59 -3.56 -0.74
CA ILE A 55 4.21 -2.23 -0.73
C ILE A 55 3.36 -1.33 0.16
N VAL A 56 3.97 -0.72 1.16
CA VAL A 56 3.30 0.20 2.07
C VAL A 56 3.83 1.61 1.87
N LEU A 57 2.93 2.54 1.54
CA LEU A 57 3.21 3.97 1.48
C LEU A 57 2.97 4.55 2.89
N PHE A 58 4.03 4.68 3.67
CA PHE A 58 3.91 4.96 5.08
C PHE A 58 3.80 6.46 5.36
N SER A 59 2.72 6.87 6.01
CA SER A 59 2.40 8.27 6.32
C SER A 59 2.93 8.74 7.68
N GLN A 60 2.16 9.54 8.40
CA GLN A 60 2.56 10.19 9.66
C GLN A 60 2.65 9.26 10.87
N ALA A 61 2.18 8.03 10.77
CA ALA A 61 2.13 7.11 11.90
C ALA A 61 3.54 6.72 12.40
N ILE A 62 3.61 6.28 13.64
CA ILE A 62 4.86 5.80 14.26
C ILE A 62 5.25 4.47 13.63
N LYS A 63 6.21 4.49 12.72
CA LYS A 63 6.66 3.31 11.96
C LYS A 63 7.01 2.11 12.85
N LYS A 64 7.63 2.36 13.98
CA LYS A 64 8.03 1.29 14.92
C LYS A 64 6.83 0.51 15.46
N ILE A 65 5.67 1.17 15.59
CA ILE A 65 4.46 0.59 16.18
C ILE A 65 3.53 0.05 15.08
N PHE A 66 3.34 0.82 14.00
CA PHE A 66 2.28 0.57 13.03
C PHE A 66 2.75 -0.12 11.74
N ARG A 67 4.06 -0.35 11.56
CA ARG A 67 4.52 -1.12 10.41
C ARG A 67 3.96 -2.54 10.44
N PRO A 68 3.60 -3.12 9.29
CA PRO A 68 3.22 -4.52 9.21
C PRO A 68 4.34 -5.44 9.74
N TYR A 69 3.94 -6.55 10.34
CA TYR A 69 4.89 -7.56 10.79
C TYR A 69 5.48 -8.32 9.58
N HIS A 70 6.80 -8.34 9.48
CA HIS A 70 7.49 -9.01 8.39
C HIS A 70 8.14 -10.30 8.86
N GLN A 71 7.81 -11.39 8.22
CA GLN A 71 8.54 -12.65 8.39
C GLN A 71 9.72 -12.77 7.39
N GLU A 72 9.53 -12.28 6.16
CA GLU A 72 10.54 -12.31 5.10
C GLU A 72 10.78 -10.91 4.52
N LYS A 73 12.03 -10.44 4.56
CA LYS A 73 12.39 -9.06 4.24
C LYS A 73 12.17 -8.67 2.77
N ASP A 74 12.19 -9.64 1.85
CA ASP A 74 12.12 -9.37 0.41
C ASP A 74 10.68 -9.33 -0.14
N GLN A 75 9.70 -9.81 0.63
CA GLN A 75 8.30 -9.82 0.24
C GLN A 75 7.53 -8.54 0.61
N HIS A 76 8.11 -7.70 1.47
CA HIS A 76 7.42 -6.52 1.95
C HIS A 76 8.33 -5.29 1.88
N PHE A 77 7.85 -4.24 1.26
CA PHE A 77 8.59 -3.00 1.11
C PHE A 77 7.80 -1.81 1.68
N ILE A 78 8.48 -0.96 2.43
CA ILE A 78 7.89 0.24 3.03
C ILE A 78 8.57 1.47 2.43
N PHE A 79 7.82 2.26 1.69
CA PHE A 79 8.20 3.63 1.35
C PHE A 79 8.05 4.51 2.59
N TYR A 80 9.12 5.16 2.98
CA TYR A 80 9.17 5.97 4.18
C TYR A 80 10.08 7.18 3.96
N ASN A 81 9.47 8.37 3.88
CA ASN A 81 10.23 9.61 3.85
C ASN A 81 10.56 10.04 5.28
N ASP A 82 11.85 10.19 5.58
CA ASP A 82 12.32 10.69 6.86
C ASP A 82 12.32 12.23 6.80
N VAL A 83 11.25 12.83 7.31
CA VAL A 83 11.01 14.28 7.31
C VAL A 83 10.85 14.79 8.74
N ASP A 84 11.23 16.03 9.00
CA ASP A 84 11.27 16.63 10.35
C ASP A 84 9.93 16.58 11.10
N CYS A 85 8.82 16.62 10.37
CA CYS A 85 7.47 16.55 10.95
C CYS A 85 6.92 15.12 11.10
N ARG A 86 7.77 14.08 11.04
CA ARG A 86 7.33 12.70 11.24
C ARG A 86 6.68 12.47 12.59
N GLU A 87 5.78 11.51 12.61
CA GLU A 87 5.05 11.11 13.80
C GLU A 87 4.18 12.23 14.38
N CYS A 88 3.74 13.15 13.52
CA CYS A 88 2.90 14.29 13.93
C CYS A 88 1.46 13.90 14.30
N GLU A 89 1.03 12.69 13.93
CA GLU A 89 -0.34 12.15 14.15
C GLU A 89 -1.48 13.04 13.63
N LEU A 90 -1.18 13.96 12.71
CA LEU A 90 -2.18 14.82 12.10
C LEU A 90 -3.03 14.03 11.10
N THR A 91 -4.34 14.11 11.24
CA THR A 91 -5.28 13.49 10.28
C THR A 91 -5.47 14.32 9.01
N GLU A 92 -5.18 15.62 9.09
CA GLU A 92 -5.23 16.56 7.98
C GLU A 92 -3.92 17.36 7.94
N CYS A 93 -3.32 17.41 6.76
CA CYS A 93 -2.07 18.11 6.52
C CYS A 93 -2.05 18.58 5.07
N ASP A 94 -1.75 19.86 4.84
CA ASP A 94 -1.70 20.45 3.51
C ASP A 94 -0.42 20.04 2.75
N ASP A 95 0.70 19.98 3.44
CA ASP A 95 2.01 19.74 2.82
C ASP A 95 2.24 18.28 2.43
N ARG A 96 1.80 17.33 3.25
CA ARG A 96 1.91 15.87 3.05
C ARG A 96 3.27 15.37 2.56
N ILE A 97 4.35 16.07 2.90
CA ILE A 97 5.71 15.75 2.45
C ILE A 97 6.18 14.34 2.85
N CYS A 98 5.56 13.77 3.89
CA CYS A 98 5.79 12.39 4.29
C CYS A 98 5.25 11.35 3.27
N LEU A 99 4.34 11.74 2.39
CA LEU A 99 3.75 10.92 1.32
C LEU A 99 4.24 11.34 -0.08
N ASP A 100 5.24 12.19 -0.17
CA ASP A 100 5.82 12.63 -1.45
C ASP A 100 6.74 11.53 -2.02
N PHE A 101 6.12 10.45 -2.50
CA PHE A 101 6.77 9.35 -3.21
C PHE A 101 6.51 9.49 -4.70
N SER A 102 7.55 9.26 -5.51
CA SER A 102 7.40 9.20 -6.95
C SER A 102 6.55 7.99 -7.36
N SER A 103 5.54 8.21 -8.23
CA SER A 103 4.77 7.11 -8.81
C SER A 103 5.65 6.12 -9.58
N ASP A 104 6.71 6.62 -10.25
CA ASP A 104 7.64 5.79 -10.99
C ASP A 104 8.44 4.87 -10.05
N GLU A 105 8.90 5.37 -8.90
CA GLU A 105 9.59 4.54 -7.90
C GLU A 105 8.68 3.44 -7.34
N VAL A 106 7.41 3.76 -7.08
CA VAL A 106 6.43 2.77 -6.61
C VAL A 106 6.15 1.73 -7.70
N TYR A 107 6.00 2.18 -8.96
CA TYR A 107 5.82 1.29 -10.11
C TYR A 107 7.01 0.35 -10.32
N ASP A 108 8.23 0.88 -10.34
CA ASP A 108 9.46 0.09 -10.52
C ASP A 108 9.61 -0.95 -9.41
N ARG A 109 9.27 -0.58 -8.18
CA ARG A 109 9.25 -1.53 -7.06
C ARG A 109 8.20 -2.62 -7.25
N ALA A 110 6.99 -2.27 -7.69
CA ALA A 110 5.92 -3.23 -7.95
C ALA A 110 6.31 -4.23 -9.06
N VAL A 111 6.84 -3.73 -10.16
CA VAL A 111 7.34 -4.57 -11.26
C VAL A 111 8.42 -5.53 -10.77
N LYS A 112 9.38 -5.04 -9.99
CA LYS A 112 10.46 -5.87 -9.42
C LYS A 112 9.91 -6.97 -8.51
N MET A 113 8.88 -6.68 -7.71
CA MET A 113 8.29 -7.67 -6.80
C MET A 113 7.42 -8.71 -7.52
N LEU A 114 6.79 -8.32 -8.62
CA LEU A 114 5.96 -9.20 -9.45
C LEU A 114 6.78 -10.02 -10.47
N SER A 115 7.97 -9.55 -10.83
CA SER A 115 8.83 -10.26 -11.75
C SER A 115 9.41 -11.49 -11.06
N PRO A 116 9.22 -12.70 -11.59
CA PRO A 116 9.91 -13.88 -11.08
C PRO A 116 11.41 -13.64 -11.30
N GLU A 117 12.15 -13.38 -10.25
CA GLU A 117 13.61 -13.41 -10.34
C GLU A 117 14.01 -14.79 -10.83
N ILE A 118 14.72 -14.79 -11.93
CA ILE A 118 15.43 -15.98 -12.41
C ILE A 118 16.43 -16.32 -11.29
N LYS A 119 16.04 -17.27 -10.44
CA LYS A 119 16.90 -17.86 -9.45
C LYS A 119 17.95 -18.74 -10.13
#